data_affc3f2bd61d27f6a98e9da2838a5c05
#
_entry.id   affc3f2bd61d27f6a98e9da2838a5c05
#
_cell.length_a   1.000
_cell.length_b   1.000
_cell.length_c   1.000
_cell.angle_alpha   90.00
_cell.angle_beta   90.00
_cell.angle_gamma   90.00
#
_symmetry.space_group_name_H-M   'P 1'
#
loop_
_entity.id
_entity.type
_entity.pdbx_description
1 polymer ?
#
loop_
_entity_poly.entity_id
_entity_poly.type
_entity_poly.pdbx_seq_one_letter_code
_entity_poly.pdbx_strand_id
1 'polypeptide(L)'
;MQEAGTTTWKKRIDRPLGVYLITIYDFLVVGLIPLLTFVLFLRNSDTEMSLPATMLSVGLYVVVMATSVWACVGDNTGRWLLLSAVTLTAVMWIINAVFILSNMDLSSREKPSVIGFISRGIISLALNWWYFNRKTTVAYYKRDGPAA
;
A
#
# COMPACT_ATOMS: atom_id res chain seq x y z
N MET A 1 4.20 -5.99 -56.66
CA MET A 1 4.13 -4.86 -55.76
C MET A 1 3.79 -5.41 -54.39
N GLN A 2 4.80 -5.58 -53.54
CA GLN A 2 4.60 -6.04 -52.15
C GLN A 2 4.38 -4.80 -51.30
N GLU A 3 3.20 -4.67 -50.73
CA GLU A 3 2.94 -3.66 -49.71
C GLU A 3 3.78 -3.96 -48.46
N ALA A 4 4.73 -3.08 -48.22
CA ALA A 4 5.54 -3.09 -47.01
C ALA A 4 4.62 -2.94 -45.79
N GLY A 5 4.52 -4.04 -45.04
CA GLY A 5 3.80 -4.05 -43.75
C GLY A 5 4.36 -2.97 -42.83
N THR A 6 3.60 -1.92 -42.65
CA THR A 6 3.83 -0.92 -41.63
C THR A 6 3.71 -1.61 -40.27
N THR A 7 4.83 -2.05 -39.75
CA THR A 7 4.93 -2.40 -38.33
C THR A 7 4.57 -1.18 -37.52
N THR A 8 3.29 -1.09 -37.16
CA THR A 8 2.83 -0.11 -36.18
C THR A 8 3.53 -0.44 -34.85
N TRP A 9 4.64 0.25 -34.62
CA TRP A 9 5.28 0.29 -33.31
C TRP A 9 4.21 0.70 -32.31
N LYS A 10 3.65 -0.29 -31.61
CA LYS A 10 2.68 -0.09 -30.54
C LYS A 10 3.35 0.87 -29.57
N LYS A 11 2.98 2.15 -29.63
CA LYS A 11 3.54 3.23 -28.83
C LYS A 11 3.47 2.75 -27.38
N ARG A 12 4.61 2.30 -26.83
CA ARG A 12 4.71 1.98 -25.40
C ARG A 12 4.31 3.25 -24.70
N ILE A 13 3.11 3.25 -24.12
CA ILE A 13 2.69 4.36 -23.28
C ILE A 13 3.56 4.24 -22.05
N ASP A 14 4.45 5.22 -21.92
CA ASP A 14 5.28 5.34 -20.73
C ASP A 14 4.37 5.30 -19.52
N ARG A 15 4.69 4.38 -18.61
CA ARG A 15 3.93 4.23 -17.37
C ARG A 15 3.92 5.57 -16.66
N PRO A 16 2.77 6.04 -16.16
CA PRO A 16 2.73 7.31 -15.45
C PRO A 16 3.72 7.27 -14.28
N LEU A 17 4.64 8.23 -14.23
CA LEU A 17 5.65 8.33 -13.17
C LEU A 17 5.02 8.21 -11.77
N GLY A 18 3.81 8.75 -11.61
CA GLY A 18 3.08 8.69 -10.35
C GLY A 18 2.69 7.27 -9.93
N VAL A 19 2.48 6.31 -10.84
CA VAL A 19 2.25 4.90 -10.47
C VAL A 19 3.48 4.35 -9.75
N TYR A 20 4.67 4.57 -10.31
CA TYR A 20 5.91 4.15 -9.65
C TYR A 20 6.11 4.81 -8.29
N LEU A 21 5.91 6.13 -8.21
CA LEU A 21 6.12 6.86 -6.96
C LEU A 21 5.18 6.38 -5.85
N ILE A 22 3.90 6.16 -6.15
CA ILE A 22 2.94 5.70 -5.15
C ILE A 22 3.18 4.23 -4.79
N THR A 23 3.43 3.35 -5.75
CA THR A 23 3.70 1.95 -5.44
C THR A 23 5.01 1.77 -4.66
N ILE A 24 6.06 2.57 -4.93
CA ILE A 24 7.29 2.59 -4.12
C ILE A 24 7.00 3.13 -2.72
N TYR A 25 6.22 4.20 -2.61
CA TYR A 25 5.79 4.74 -1.32
C TYR A 25 5.05 3.68 -0.50
N ASP A 26 4.07 2.99 -1.09
CA ASP A 26 3.31 1.96 -0.39
C ASP A 26 4.19 0.77 0.00
N PHE A 27 5.07 0.33 -0.89
CA PHE A 27 6.02 -0.73 -0.58
C PHE A 27 6.92 -0.38 0.60
N LEU A 28 7.50 0.83 0.61
CA LEU A 28 8.43 1.24 1.65
C LEU A 28 7.73 1.71 2.93
N VAL A 29 6.78 2.64 2.82
CA VAL A 29 6.21 3.37 3.98
C VAL A 29 5.05 2.62 4.60
N VAL A 30 4.24 1.92 3.82
CA VAL A 30 3.07 1.17 4.31
C VAL A 30 3.42 -0.30 4.57
N GLY A 31 4.36 -0.87 3.81
CA GLY A 31 4.78 -2.27 3.91
C GLY A 31 6.07 -2.46 4.72
N LEU A 32 7.22 -2.14 4.11
CA LEU A 32 8.54 -2.52 4.62
C LEU A 32 8.91 -1.88 5.97
N ILE A 33 8.78 -0.56 6.10
CA ILE A 33 9.17 0.14 7.33
C ILE A 33 8.34 -0.32 8.53
N PRO A 34 6.99 -0.42 8.45
CA PRO A 34 6.19 -0.97 9.54
C PRO A 34 6.53 -2.42 9.86
N LEU A 35 6.80 -3.25 8.85
CA LEU A 35 7.21 -4.65 9.06
C LEU A 35 8.52 -4.72 9.86
N LEU A 36 9.55 -3.98 9.45
CA LEU A 36 10.83 -3.94 10.16
C LEU A 36 10.67 -3.40 11.58
N THR A 37 9.91 -2.33 11.75
CA THR A 37 9.63 -1.76 13.07
C THR A 37 8.92 -2.77 13.97
N PHE A 38 7.95 -3.51 13.43
CA PHE A 38 7.22 -4.54 14.15
C PHE A 38 8.11 -5.71 14.54
N VAL A 39 8.97 -6.20 13.64
CA VAL A 39 9.94 -7.27 13.92
C VAL A 39 10.95 -6.84 15.00
N LEU A 40 11.46 -5.61 14.93
CA LEU A 40 12.35 -5.07 15.96
C LEU A 40 11.64 -4.91 17.32
N PHE A 41 10.38 -4.50 17.30
CA PHE A 41 9.56 -4.44 18.51
C PHE A 41 9.41 -5.83 19.15
N LEU A 42 9.04 -6.85 18.38
CA LEU A 42 8.91 -8.24 18.86
C LEU A 42 10.21 -8.78 19.44
N ARG A 43 11.34 -8.39 18.85
CA ARG A 43 12.66 -8.82 19.32
C ARG A 43 13.07 -8.17 20.66
N ASN A 44 12.68 -6.92 20.87
CA ASN A 44 13.14 -6.11 21.99
C ASN A 44 12.12 -5.99 23.14
N SER A 45 10.90 -6.48 22.95
CA SER A 45 9.86 -6.43 23.97
C SER A 45 9.67 -7.82 24.59
N ASP A 46 9.59 -7.87 25.92
CA ASP A 46 9.18 -9.06 26.66
C ASP A 46 7.65 -9.32 26.57
N THR A 47 6.98 -8.57 25.70
CA THR A 47 5.53 -8.67 25.52
C THR A 47 5.19 -9.86 24.66
N GLU A 48 4.58 -10.88 25.24
CA GLU A 48 4.04 -12.03 24.50
C GLU A 48 2.80 -11.59 23.70
N MET A 49 2.99 -11.28 22.43
CA MET A 49 1.86 -11.13 21.52
C MET A 49 1.32 -12.50 21.12
N SER A 50 0.00 -12.62 21.03
CA SER A 50 -0.60 -13.86 20.55
C SER A 50 -0.12 -14.18 19.13
N LEU A 51 0.20 -15.44 18.87
CA LEU A 51 0.65 -15.91 17.57
C LEU A 51 -0.26 -15.48 16.41
N PRO A 52 -1.61 -15.58 16.53
CA PRO A 52 -2.52 -15.10 15.47
C PRO A 52 -2.41 -13.61 15.19
N ALA A 53 -2.27 -12.75 16.20
CA ALA A 53 -2.14 -11.31 16.00
C ALA A 53 -0.83 -10.95 15.29
N THR A 54 0.26 -11.64 15.66
CA THR A 54 1.56 -11.50 15.00
C THR A 54 1.49 -11.90 13.54
N MET A 55 0.93 -13.07 13.25
CA MET A 55 0.78 -13.56 11.87
C MET A 55 -0.10 -12.65 11.02
N LEU A 56 -1.19 -12.13 11.57
CA LEU A 56 -2.08 -11.20 10.87
C LEU A 56 -1.34 -9.90 10.51
N SER A 57 -0.59 -9.34 11.44
CA SER A 57 0.15 -8.09 11.23
C SER A 57 1.25 -8.26 10.18
N VAL A 58 2.07 -9.29 10.31
CA VAL A 58 3.14 -9.61 9.33
C VAL A 58 2.54 -9.91 7.96
N GLY A 59 1.49 -10.74 7.90
CA GLY A 59 0.81 -11.10 6.67
C GLY A 59 0.27 -9.87 5.93
N LEU A 60 -0.32 -8.92 6.65
CA LEU A 60 -0.86 -7.70 6.06
C LEU A 60 0.23 -6.84 5.41
N TYR A 61 1.37 -6.63 6.07
CA TYR A 61 2.50 -5.89 5.49
C TYR A 61 3.09 -6.58 4.26
N VAL A 62 3.23 -7.91 4.30
CA VAL A 62 3.69 -8.71 3.16
C VAL A 62 2.72 -8.60 1.98
N VAL A 63 1.41 -8.63 2.22
CA VAL A 63 0.38 -8.45 1.20
C VAL A 63 0.47 -7.06 0.57
N VAL A 64 0.65 -5.99 1.36
CA VAL A 64 0.87 -4.64 0.82
C VAL A 64 2.10 -4.59 -0.08
N MET A 65 3.22 -5.16 0.34
CA MET A 65 4.43 -5.19 -0.50
C MET A 65 4.23 -5.97 -1.80
N ALA A 66 3.61 -7.14 -1.75
CA ALA A 66 3.35 -7.97 -2.93
C ALA A 66 2.38 -7.28 -3.91
N THR A 67 1.31 -6.70 -3.40
CA THR A 67 0.32 -5.99 -4.21
C THR A 67 0.86 -4.67 -4.78
N SER A 68 1.79 -4.00 -4.10
CA SER A 68 2.50 -2.82 -4.62
C SER A 68 3.34 -3.18 -5.86
N VAL A 69 4.09 -4.30 -5.79
CA VAL A 69 4.84 -4.82 -6.94
C VAL A 69 3.89 -5.20 -8.08
N TRP A 70 2.80 -5.88 -7.78
CA TRP A 70 1.82 -6.30 -8.79
C TRP A 70 1.14 -5.10 -9.46
N ALA A 71 0.71 -4.10 -8.69
CA ALA A 71 0.15 -2.86 -9.25
C ALA A 71 1.17 -2.11 -10.11
N CYS A 72 2.46 -2.18 -9.77
CA CYS A 72 3.55 -1.60 -10.57
C CYS A 72 3.68 -2.27 -11.94
N VAL A 73 3.31 -3.53 -12.10
CA VAL A 73 3.32 -4.24 -13.39
C VAL A 73 2.24 -3.71 -14.35
N GLY A 74 1.19 -3.05 -13.85
CA GLY A 74 0.15 -2.40 -14.65
C GLY A 74 -1.13 -3.23 -14.77
N ASP A 75 -1.27 -4.30 -13.98
CA ASP A 75 -2.50 -5.09 -13.92
C ASP A 75 -3.59 -4.39 -13.11
N ASN A 76 -4.80 -4.32 -13.67
CA ASN A 76 -5.95 -3.73 -13.00
C ASN A 76 -6.36 -4.49 -11.72
N THR A 77 -6.17 -5.80 -11.70
CA THR A 77 -6.38 -6.62 -10.50
C THR A 77 -5.39 -6.23 -9.41
N GLY A 78 -4.11 -6.05 -9.77
CA GLY A 78 -3.07 -5.59 -8.86
C GLY A 78 -3.40 -4.21 -8.24
N ARG A 79 -3.96 -3.29 -9.03
CA ARG A 79 -4.44 -1.99 -8.55
C ARG A 79 -5.51 -2.13 -7.47
N TRP A 80 -6.55 -2.96 -7.71
CA TRP A 80 -7.64 -3.14 -6.76
C TRP A 80 -7.18 -3.87 -5.49
N LEU A 81 -6.32 -4.86 -5.64
CA LEU A 81 -5.73 -5.56 -4.50
C LEU A 81 -4.87 -4.62 -3.64
N LEU A 82 -4.07 -3.75 -4.27
CA LEU A 82 -3.30 -2.75 -3.54
C LEU A 82 -4.20 -1.77 -2.77
N LEU A 83 -5.22 -1.21 -3.43
CA LEU A 83 -6.19 -0.33 -2.78
C LEU A 83 -6.87 -1.01 -1.57
N SER A 84 -7.25 -2.28 -1.71
CA SER A 84 -7.85 -3.05 -0.63
C SER A 84 -6.85 -3.30 0.51
N ALA A 85 -5.63 -3.69 0.20
CA ALA A 85 -4.57 -3.96 1.18
C ALA A 85 -4.18 -2.69 1.96
N VAL A 86 -3.98 -1.56 1.28
CA VAL A 86 -3.68 -0.27 1.93
C VAL A 86 -4.85 0.19 2.78
N THR A 87 -6.10 0.02 2.32
CA THR A 87 -7.29 0.37 3.09
C THR A 87 -7.37 -0.45 4.38
N LEU A 88 -7.19 -1.78 4.30
CA LEU A 88 -7.19 -2.65 5.47
C LEU A 88 -6.09 -2.26 6.46
N THR A 89 -4.87 -2.00 5.96
CA THR A 89 -3.74 -1.57 6.79
C THR A 89 -4.02 -0.25 7.50
N ALA A 90 -4.54 0.74 6.78
CA ALA A 90 -4.88 2.04 7.34
C ALA A 90 -5.99 1.92 8.42
N VAL A 91 -7.02 1.12 8.16
CA VAL A 91 -8.10 0.86 9.13
C VAL A 91 -7.54 0.19 10.38
N MET A 92 -6.68 -0.82 10.23
CA MET A 92 -6.03 -1.49 11.36
C MET A 92 -5.17 -0.53 12.19
N TRP A 93 -4.40 0.36 11.53
CA TRP A 93 -3.62 1.37 12.24
C TRP A 93 -4.49 2.34 13.02
N ILE A 94 -5.59 2.81 12.43
CA ILE A 94 -6.53 3.72 13.08
C ILE A 94 -7.19 3.04 14.28
N ILE A 95 -7.69 1.81 14.11
CA ILE A 95 -8.32 1.05 15.20
C ILE A 95 -7.34 0.84 16.36
N ASN A 96 -6.12 0.37 16.06
CA ASN A 96 -5.10 0.16 17.08
C ASN A 96 -4.74 1.46 17.81
N ALA A 97 -4.56 2.56 17.07
CA ALA A 97 -4.23 3.85 17.65
C ALA A 97 -5.35 4.39 18.53
N VAL A 98 -6.61 4.27 18.10
CA VAL A 98 -7.78 4.65 18.91
C VAL A 98 -7.86 3.79 20.18
N PHE A 99 -7.65 2.47 20.04
CA PHE A 99 -7.64 1.56 21.19
C PHE A 99 -6.57 1.95 22.21
N ILE A 100 -5.34 2.23 21.76
CA ILE A 100 -4.22 2.66 22.61
C ILE A 100 -4.58 3.99 23.32
N LEU A 101 -5.09 4.97 22.59
CA LEU A 101 -5.47 6.28 23.15
C LEU A 101 -6.59 6.20 24.17
N SER A 102 -7.50 5.22 24.01
CA SER A 102 -8.68 5.07 24.90
C SER A 102 -8.39 4.25 26.15
N ASN A 103 -7.43 3.32 26.11
CA ASN A 103 -7.23 2.34 27.17
C ASN A 103 -5.88 2.45 27.90
N MET A 104 -4.96 3.29 27.40
CA MET A 104 -3.64 3.46 28.00
C MET A 104 -3.42 4.89 28.47
N ASP A 105 -2.90 5.04 29.68
CA ASP A 105 -2.42 6.33 30.20
C ASP A 105 -1.08 6.67 29.56
N LEU A 106 -1.14 7.26 28.37
CA LEU A 106 0.04 7.66 27.63
C LEU A 106 0.64 8.95 28.17
N SER A 107 1.95 8.96 28.31
CA SER A 107 2.70 10.18 28.61
C SER A 107 2.54 11.23 27.50
N SER A 108 2.77 12.49 27.83
CA SER A 108 2.73 13.59 26.84
C SER A 108 3.72 13.41 25.68
N ARG A 109 4.75 12.56 25.83
CA ARG A 109 5.72 12.24 24.78
C ARG A 109 5.26 11.13 23.84
N GLU A 110 4.40 10.23 24.28
CA GLU A 110 3.95 9.07 23.52
C GLU A 110 2.72 9.39 22.65
N LYS A 111 1.82 10.27 23.14
CA LYS A 111 0.64 10.70 22.40
C LYS A 111 0.89 11.16 20.97
N PRO A 112 1.91 12.02 20.69
CA PRO A 112 2.19 12.45 19.33
C PRO A 112 2.57 11.31 18.38
N SER A 113 3.27 10.28 18.88
CA SER A 113 3.62 9.10 18.09
C SER A 113 2.38 8.32 17.65
N VAL A 114 1.43 8.11 18.57
CA VAL A 114 0.18 7.40 18.26
C VAL A 114 -0.68 8.20 17.28
N ILE A 115 -0.78 9.52 17.47
CA ILE A 115 -1.47 10.42 16.52
C ILE A 115 -0.80 10.38 15.15
N GLY A 116 0.52 10.25 15.11
CA GLY A 116 1.30 10.08 13.89
C GLY A 116 0.89 8.84 13.08
N PHE A 117 0.55 7.73 13.72
CA PHE A 117 0.03 6.53 13.03
C PHE A 117 -1.34 6.78 12.39
N ILE A 118 -2.24 7.47 13.09
CA ILE A 118 -3.56 7.84 12.52
C ILE A 118 -3.36 8.73 11.29
N SER A 119 -2.52 9.76 11.41
CA SER A 119 -2.25 10.70 10.32
C SER A 119 -1.66 10.00 9.10
N ARG A 120 -0.70 9.09 9.28
CA ARG A 120 -0.14 8.28 8.19
C ARG A 120 -1.20 7.41 7.52
N GLY A 121 -2.05 6.74 8.30
CA GLY A 121 -3.13 5.91 7.77
C GLY A 121 -4.06 6.73 6.88
N ILE A 122 -4.51 7.89 7.35
CA ILE A 122 -5.42 8.78 6.61
C ILE A 122 -4.74 9.32 5.35
N ILE A 123 -3.50 9.79 5.43
CA ILE A 123 -2.76 10.33 4.30
C ILE A 123 -2.52 9.25 3.24
N SER A 124 -2.06 8.06 3.64
CA SER A 124 -1.84 6.95 2.71
C SER A 124 -3.13 6.53 2.02
N LEU A 125 -4.23 6.44 2.76
CA LEU A 125 -5.53 6.11 2.22
C LEU A 125 -5.99 7.15 1.20
N ALA A 126 -5.96 8.44 1.58
CA ALA A 126 -6.39 9.55 0.72
C ALA A 126 -5.54 9.62 -0.56
N LEU A 127 -4.22 9.52 -0.47
CA LEU A 127 -3.32 9.55 -1.62
C LEU A 127 -3.58 8.38 -2.58
N ASN A 128 -3.72 7.16 -2.06
CA ASN A 128 -3.97 5.98 -2.87
C ASN A 128 -5.32 6.07 -3.59
N TRP A 129 -6.41 6.32 -2.85
CA TRP A 129 -7.73 6.42 -3.45
C TRP A 129 -7.83 7.56 -4.45
N TRP A 130 -7.26 8.73 -4.16
CA TRP A 130 -7.23 9.85 -5.09
C TRP A 130 -6.45 9.53 -6.35
N TYR A 131 -5.24 8.97 -6.24
CA TYR A 131 -4.38 8.74 -7.38
C TYR A 131 -4.85 7.59 -8.26
N PHE A 132 -5.14 6.44 -7.67
CA PHE A 132 -5.52 5.25 -8.43
C PHE A 132 -6.93 5.35 -9.05
N ASN A 133 -7.77 6.28 -8.60
CA ASN A 133 -9.07 6.54 -9.21
C ASN A 133 -9.08 7.72 -10.19
N ARG A 134 -7.94 8.37 -10.45
CA ARG A 134 -7.83 9.37 -11.51
C ARG A 134 -8.11 8.75 -12.87
N LYS A 135 -8.84 9.46 -13.74
CA LYS A 135 -9.21 9.00 -15.09
C LYS A 135 -8.00 8.52 -15.91
N THR A 136 -6.87 9.24 -15.82
CA THR A 136 -5.61 8.89 -16.51
C THR A 136 -5.01 7.58 -16.00
N THR A 137 -5.00 7.37 -14.68
CA THR A 137 -4.50 6.15 -14.06
C THR A 137 -5.40 4.96 -14.35
N VAL A 138 -6.71 5.14 -14.25
CA VAL A 138 -7.71 4.11 -14.61
C VAL A 138 -7.58 3.71 -16.08
N ALA A 139 -7.40 4.67 -16.99
CA ALA A 139 -7.22 4.40 -18.41
C ALA A 139 -5.94 3.58 -18.69
N TYR A 140 -4.86 3.86 -17.95
CA TYR A 140 -3.62 3.07 -18.03
C TYR A 140 -3.88 1.59 -17.70
N TYR A 141 -4.50 1.31 -16.56
CA TYR A 141 -4.77 -0.06 -16.11
C TYR A 141 -5.81 -0.82 -16.95
N LYS A 142 -6.76 -0.13 -17.59
CA LYS A 142 -7.75 -0.75 -18.48
C LYS A 142 -7.19 -1.10 -19.84
N ARG A 143 -6.11 -0.46 -20.28
CA ARG A 143 -5.56 -0.63 -21.63
C ARG A 143 -4.69 -1.87 -21.78
N ASP A 144 -4.06 -2.31 -20.69
CA ASP A 144 -3.20 -3.50 -20.66
C ASP A 144 -3.96 -4.76 -20.19
N GLY A 145 -5.27 -4.65 -19.94
CA GLY A 145 -6.13 -5.81 -19.71
C GLY A 145 -6.22 -6.67 -20.99
N PRO A 146 -6.32 -8.02 -20.87
CA PRO A 146 -6.56 -8.88 -22.02
C PRO A 146 -7.78 -8.35 -22.75
N ALA A 147 -7.65 -8.19 -24.07
CA ALA A 147 -8.79 -7.89 -24.93
C ALA A 147 -9.81 -8.99 -24.75
N ALA A 148 -10.97 -8.64 -24.13
CA ALA A 148 -12.10 -9.54 -23.98
C ALA A 148 -12.75 -9.80 -25.37
#